data_625bd9579420ee6d0b8f471b742b0799
#
_entry.id   625bd9579420ee6d0b8f471b742b0799
#
_cell.length_a   1.000
_cell.length_b   1.000
_cell.length_c   1.000
_cell.angle_alpha   90.00
_cell.angle_beta   90.00
_cell.angle_gamma   90.00
#
_symmetry.space_group_name_H-M   'P 1'
#
loop_
_entity.id
_entity.type
_entity.pdbx_description
1 polymer ?
#
loop_
_entity_poly.entity_id
_entity_poly.type
_entity_poly.pdbx_seq_one_letter_code
_entity_poly.pdbx_strand_id
1 'polypeptide(L)'
;MNKKEANEIKKLFTPAGCAITRICGCYVGAEKNKKTELKEAFLSLQEEEAFKYFTIFRNALSGTIEKNLINMEFPLHTEAEGGTQHFLLKLRDSQLKDDAILEEFYDKVIAAYDYGENYYIILIHCAYDIPAKATDGTEMFDASDYVYEFIQCTICPVKLSKAGLCYNSLTNTIENRDRDWQVEAPVQGFLFPAFNDRNTDIHSLLYYAKNPEELPDTLIDELLGCVIPMSAKSQKETFQAIVEETLGENCDFETVKNIHENLSELVEETKDEPVPL
;
A
#
# COMPACT_ATOMS: atom_id res chain seq x y z
N MET A 1 10.27 1.00 0.61
CA MET A 1 10.14 1.94 1.77
C MET A 1 10.86 1.41 2.98
N ASN A 2 11.53 2.27 3.74
CA ASN A 2 12.14 1.93 5.02
C ASN A 2 11.27 2.44 6.21
N LYS A 3 11.70 2.12 7.44
CA LYS A 3 10.93 2.48 8.65
C LYS A 3 10.78 3.99 8.86
N LYS A 4 11.75 4.81 8.44
CA LYS A 4 11.68 6.28 8.60
C LYS A 4 10.62 6.86 7.66
N GLU A 5 10.61 6.41 6.41
CA GLU A 5 9.64 6.80 5.38
C GLU A 5 8.22 6.38 5.77
N ALA A 6 8.02 5.13 6.19
CA ALA A 6 6.72 4.68 6.68
C ALA A 6 6.22 5.51 7.88
N ASN A 7 7.13 5.90 8.81
CA ASN A 7 6.78 6.76 9.93
C ASN A 7 6.49 8.22 9.50
N GLU A 8 7.13 8.71 8.44
CA GLU A 8 6.84 10.03 7.87
C GLU A 8 5.42 10.06 7.30
N ILE A 9 5.08 9.09 6.45
CA ILE A 9 3.71 8.97 5.91
C ILE A 9 2.68 8.78 7.03
N LYS A 10 2.99 7.99 8.04
CA LYS A 10 2.09 7.78 9.18
C LYS A 10 1.72 9.07 9.93
N LYS A 11 2.59 10.09 9.94
CA LYS A 11 2.31 11.40 10.56
C LYS A 11 1.24 12.19 9.80
N LEU A 12 1.02 11.89 8.52
CA LEU A 12 -0.02 12.53 7.70
C LEU A 12 -1.43 12.12 8.14
N PHE A 13 -1.57 11.05 8.91
CA PHE A 13 -2.85 10.58 9.44
C PHE A 13 -3.11 11.11 10.84
N THR A 14 -3.07 12.43 10.94
CA THR A 14 -3.41 13.22 12.16
C THR A 14 -4.10 14.51 11.73
N PRO A 15 -4.90 15.13 12.58
CA PRO A 15 -5.57 16.40 12.24
C PRO A 15 -4.59 17.50 11.80
N ALA A 16 -3.41 17.58 12.44
CA ALA A 16 -2.41 18.61 12.14
C ALA A 16 -1.61 18.34 10.85
N GLY A 17 -1.49 17.09 10.44
CA GLY A 17 -0.70 16.70 9.27
C GLY A 17 -1.53 16.13 8.12
N CYS A 18 -2.86 16.35 8.14
CA CYS A 18 -3.77 15.67 7.21
C CYS A 18 -3.48 16.02 5.75
N ALA A 19 -2.99 15.03 5.02
CA ALA A 19 -2.78 15.08 3.57
C ALA A 19 -3.88 14.34 2.79
N ILE A 20 -4.92 13.82 3.47
CA ILE A 20 -6.00 13.06 2.82
C ILE A 20 -6.94 14.05 2.12
N THR A 21 -7.08 13.90 0.81
CA THR A 21 -7.97 14.74 0.00
C THR A 21 -9.36 14.12 -0.13
N ARG A 22 -9.42 12.79 -0.30
CA ARG A 22 -10.66 12.05 -0.53
C ARG A 22 -10.63 10.68 0.13
N ILE A 23 -11.80 10.25 0.59
CA ILE A 23 -12.05 8.92 1.13
C ILE A 23 -13.19 8.27 0.36
N CYS A 24 -12.98 7.00 0.00
CA CYS A 24 -14.00 6.14 -0.58
C CYS A 24 -14.03 4.83 0.20
N GLY A 25 -15.20 4.25 0.36
CA GLY A 25 -15.36 3.01 1.10
C GLY A 25 -16.45 2.14 0.51
N CYS A 26 -16.27 0.83 0.56
CA CYS A 26 -17.27 -0.15 0.15
C CYS A 26 -17.44 -1.22 1.22
N TYR A 27 -18.62 -1.32 1.81
CA TYR A 27 -18.98 -2.38 2.74
C TYR A 27 -19.48 -3.60 1.95
N VAL A 28 -18.80 -4.72 2.13
CA VAL A 28 -19.05 -5.98 1.42
C VAL A 28 -19.55 -7.02 2.41
N GLY A 29 -20.68 -7.66 2.07
CA GLY A 29 -21.22 -8.79 2.85
C GLY A 29 -20.48 -10.08 2.58
N ALA A 30 -20.65 -11.07 3.47
CA ALA A 30 -20.06 -12.41 3.35
C ALA A 30 -20.37 -13.13 2.02
N GLU A 31 -21.48 -12.77 1.38
CA GLU A 31 -21.89 -13.30 0.06
C GLU A 31 -21.27 -12.51 -1.11
N LYS A 32 -20.20 -11.75 -0.87
CA LYS A 32 -19.50 -10.91 -1.86
C LYS A 32 -20.40 -9.85 -2.51
N ASN A 33 -21.45 -9.39 -1.83
CA ASN A 33 -22.32 -8.33 -2.31
C ASN A 33 -21.99 -6.97 -1.66
N LYS A 34 -21.95 -5.94 -2.49
CA LYS A 34 -21.82 -4.55 -2.01
C LYS A 34 -23.08 -4.17 -1.22
N LYS A 35 -22.90 -3.67 0.01
CA LYS A 35 -24.00 -3.25 0.90
C LYS A 35 -24.20 -1.74 0.90
N THR A 36 -23.12 -0.99 1.02
CA THR A 36 -23.13 0.47 0.99
C THR A 36 -21.77 1.01 0.61
N GLU A 37 -21.75 2.21 0.08
CA GLU A 37 -20.56 2.93 -0.35
C GLU A 37 -20.47 4.30 0.30
N LEU A 38 -19.25 4.76 0.54
CA LEU A 38 -18.89 6.10 0.98
C LEU A 38 -18.03 6.74 -0.13
N LYS A 39 -18.35 7.99 -0.49
CA LYS A 39 -17.56 8.77 -1.48
C LYS A 39 -17.57 10.24 -1.06
N GLU A 40 -16.59 10.66 -0.28
CA GLU A 40 -16.54 12.01 0.29
C GLU A 40 -15.17 12.68 0.18
N ALA A 41 -15.16 14.01 0.21
CA ALA A 41 -13.95 14.75 0.54
C ALA A 41 -13.62 14.50 2.02
N PHE A 42 -12.37 14.17 2.37
CA PHE A 42 -12.03 13.76 3.73
C PHE A 42 -12.34 14.85 4.77
N LEU A 43 -12.13 16.11 4.40
CA LEU A 43 -12.40 17.26 5.28
C LEU A 43 -13.89 17.53 5.52
N SER A 44 -14.80 16.86 4.79
CA SER A 44 -16.25 16.96 5.05
C SER A 44 -16.73 16.04 6.17
N LEU A 45 -15.90 15.06 6.57
CA LEU A 45 -16.23 14.16 7.69
C LEU A 45 -16.26 14.90 9.01
N GLN A 46 -17.10 14.40 9.93
CA GLN A 46 -17.08 14.89 11.31
C GLN A 46 -15.74 14.55 11.97
N GLU A 47 -15.26 15.43 12.86
CA GLU A 47 -13.94 15.29 13.49
C GLU A 47 -13.74 13.93 14.19
N GLU A 48 -14.75 13.48 14.95
CA GLU A 48 -14.70 12.18 15.62
C GLU A 48 -14.64 10.99 14.63
N GLU A 49 -15.31 11.10 13.50
CA GLU A 49 -15.29 10.10 12.45
C GLU A 49 -13.93 10.07 11.75
N ALA A 50 -13.43 11.24 11.36
CA ALA A 50 -12.10 11.37 10.76
C ALA A 50 -11.00 10.78 11.67
N PHE A 51 -11.10 10.98 12.99
CA PHE A 51 -10.15 10.43 13.95
C PHE A 51 -10.13 8.89 13.97
N LYS A 52 -11.28 8.24 13.78
CA LYS A 52 -11.38 6.78 13.67
C LYS A 52 -10.69 6.28 12.40
N TYR A 53 -10.90 6.95 11.27
CA TYR A 53 -10.21 6.66 10.02
C TYR A 53 -8.70 6.85 10.12
N PHE A 54 -8.23 7.94 10.73
CA PHE A 54 -6.78 8.11 11.00
C PHE A 54 -6.19 6.93 11.78
N THR A 55 -6.92 6.40 12.75
CA THR A 55 -6.48 5.24 13.53
C THR A 55 -6.33 4.01 12.64
N ILE A 56 -7.27 3.75 11.73
CA ILE A 56 -7.21 2.64 10.78
C ILE A 56 -5.99 2.75 9.87
N PHE A 57 -5.77 3.92 9.24
CA PHE A 57 -4.65 4.12 8.30
C PHE A 57 -3.29 4.03 9.00
N ARG A 58 -3.17 4.58 10.20
CA ARG A 58 -1.97 4.45 11.02
C ARG A 58 -1.67 3.01 11.42
N ASN A 59 -2.69 2.21 11.70
CA ASN A 59 -2.53 0.80 12.04
C ASN A 59 -1.97 0.01 10.87
N ALA A 60 -2.42 0.28 9.64
CA ALA A 60 -1.88 -0.33 8.43
C ALA A 60 -0.41 0.02 8.16
N LEU A 61 0.12 1.10 8.73
CA LEU A 61 1.54 1.49 8.63
C LEU A 61 2.33 1.24 9.93
N SER A 62 1.77 0.51 10.89
CA SER A 62 2.39 0.29 12.21
C SER A 62 3.13 -1.04 12.34
N GLY A 63 3.27 -1.79 11.25
CA GLY A 63 3.98 -3.05 11.21
C GLY A 63 5.50 -2.92 11.24
N THR A 64 6.16 -4.07 11.16
CA THR A 64 7.62 -4.17 10.98
C THR A 64 7.91 -4.37 9.50
N ILE A 65 8.84 -3.59 8.95
CA ILE A 65 9.32 -3.75 7.56
C ILE A 65 9.90 -5.17 7.40
N GLU A 66 9.66 -5.77 6.25
CA GLU A 66 9.99 -7.16 5.88
C GLU A 66 9.22 -8.24 6.67
N LYS A 67 8.26 -7.80 7.49
CA LYS A 67 7.37 -8.72 8.22
C LYS A 67 5.90 -8.40 7.91
N ASN A 68 5.35 -7.39 8.56
CA ASN A 68 3.97 -6.95 8.34
C ASN A 68 3.84 -5.90 7.21
N LEU A 69 4.92 -5.17 6.97
CA LEU A 69 5.06 -4.20 5.89
C LEU A 69 6.04 -4.76 4.88
N ILE A 70 5.54 -5.16 3.73
CA ILE A 70 6.27 -5.87 2.71
C ILE A 70 6.43 -4.94 1.50
N ASN A 71 7.68 -4.64 1.13
CA ASN A 71 7.94 -3.95 -0.11
C ASN A 71 7.71 -4.91 -1.27
N MET A 72 6.94 -4.48 -2.27
CA MET A 72 6.66 -5.25 -3.48
C MET A 72 6.98 -4.42 -4.71
N GLU A 73 7.39 -5.08 -5.77
CA GLU A 73 7.78 -4.46 -7.05
C GLU A 73 6.88 -4.91 -8.18
N PHE A 74 6.62 -4.01 -9.11
CA PHE A 74 5.84 -4.30 -10.31
C PHE A 74 6.76 -4.84 -11.41
N PRO A 75 6.45 -6.01 -12.00
CA PRO A 75 7.11 -6.45 -13.23
C PRO A 75 6.83 -5.47 -14.38
N LEU A 76 7.81 -5.23 -15.24
CA LEU A 76 7.75 -4.23 -16.32
C LEU A 76 6.50 -4.34 -17.22
N HIS A 77 6.00 -5.56 -17.45
CA HIS A 77 4.82 -5.76 -18.30
C HIS A 77 3.51 -5.22 -17.70
N THR A 78 3.46 -4.95 -16.39
CA THR A 78 2.26 -4.45 -15.70
C THR A 78 2.03 -2.95 -15.91
N GLU A 79 3.05 -2.23 -16.42
CA GLU A 79 2.96 -0.80 -16.76
C GLU A 79 2.21 -0.56 -18.08
N ALA A 80 2.17 -1.57 -18.96
CA ALA A 80 1.47 -1.48 -20.23
C ALA A 80 -0.04 -1.23 -20.05
N GLU A 81 -0.67 -0.66 -21.07
CA GLU A 81 -2.12 -0.45 -21.08
C GLU A 81 -2.88 -1.76 -20.79
N GLY A 82 -3.78 -1.71 -19.81
CA GLY A 82 -4.48 -2.88 -19.29
C GLY A 82 -3.75 -3.65 -18.18
N GLY A 83 -2.50 -3.29 -17.87
CA GLY A 83 -1.75 -3.88 -16.75
C GLY A 83 -2.23 -3.36 -15.39
N THR A 84 -1.89 -4.10 -14.34
CA THR A 84 -2.32 -3.79 -12.96
C THR A 84 -1.70 -2.50 -12.44
N GLN A 85 -0.41 -2.26 -12.68
CA GLN A 85 0.26 -1.00 -12.32
C GLN A 85 -0.39 0.19 -13.02
N HIS A 86 -0.63 0.09 -14.32
CA HIS A 86 -1.32 1.12 -15.10
C HIS A 86 -2.71 1.44 -14.56
N PHE A 87 -3.47 0.41 -14.16
CA PHE A 87 -4.77 0.57 -13.54
C PHE A 87 -4.69 1.33 -12.21
N LEU A 88 -3.74 0.99 -11.33
CA LEU A 88 -3.53 1.68 -10.05
C LEU A 88 -3.07 3.13 -10.24
N LEU A 89 -2.24 3.42 -11.27
CA LEU A 89 -1.88 4.79 -11.64
C LEU A 89 -3.11 5.60 -12.07
N LYS A 90 -3.96 5.05 -12.94
CA LYS A 90 -5.24 5.70 -13.33
C LYS A 90 -6.13 5.96 -12.11
N LEU A 91 -6.24 5.00 -11.20
CA LEU A 91 -7.03 5.14 -9.98
C LEU A 91 -6.50 6.29 -9.10
N ARG A 92 -5.18 6.38 -8.89
CA ARG A 92 -4.54 7.48 -8.17
C ARG A 92 -4.78 8.82 -8.89
N ASP A 93 -4.50 8.89 -10.19
CA ASP A 93 -4.54 10.13 -10.98
C ASP A 93 -5.97 10.66 -11.13
N SER A 94 -6.98 9.80 -11.06
CA SER A 94 -8.39 10.22 -10.96
C SER A 94 -8.72 10.91 -9.64
N GLN A 95 -7.81 10.88 -8.66
CA GLN A 95 -8.04 11.35 -7.29
C GLN A 95 -9.29 10.73 -6.65
N LEU A 96 -9.61 9.49 -7.03
CA LEU A 96 -10.83 8.75 -6.65
C LEU A 96 -12.14 9.49 -7.01
N LYS A 97 -12.13 10.29 -8.09
CA LYS A 97 -13.30 11.04 -8.57
C LYS A 97 -13.98 10.37 -9.76
N ASP A 98 -13.33 9.40 -10.40
CA ASP A 98 -13.90 8.62 -11.49
C ASP A 98 -14.64 7.40 -10.92
N ASP A 99 -15.97 7.48 -10.96
CA ASP A 99 -16.82 6.42 -10.42
C ASP A 99 -16.65 5.08 -11.16
N ALA A 100 -16.36 5.10 -12.47
CA ALA A 100 -16.21 3.86 -13.24
C ALA A 100 -14.94 3.11 -12.84
N ILE A 101 -13.82 3.82 -12.68
CA ILE A 101 -12.55 3.23 -12.21
C ILE A 101 -12.67 2.75 -10.77
N LEU A 102 -13.37 3.50 -9.92
CA LEU A 102 -13.60 3.13 -8.52
C LEU A 102 -14.45 1.87 -8.40
N GLU A 103 -15.52 1.76 -9.18
CA GLU A 103 -16.35 0.55 -9.24
C GLU A 103 -15.55 -0.66 -9.73
N GLU A 104 -14.77 -0.50 -10.79
CA GLU A 104 -13.88 -1.54 -11.29
C GLU A 104 -12.89 -1.99 -10.22
N PHE A 105 -12.34 -1.05 -9.45
CA PHE A 105 -11.45 -1.37 -8.32
C PHE A 105 -12.14 -2.24 -7.27
N TYR A 106 -13.35 -1.86 -6.84
CA TYR A 106 -14.11 -2.66 -5.88
C TYR A 106 -14.44 -4.04 -6.40
N ASP A 107 -14.85 -4.14 -7.65
CA ASP A 107 -15.18 -5.43 -8.27
C ASP A 107 -13.95 -6.35 -8.33
N LYS A 108 -12.78 -5.83 -8.69
CA LYS A 108 -11.51 -6.56 -8.67
C LYS A 108 -11.13 -7.02 -7.25
N VAL A 109 -11.26 -6.15 -6.23
CA VAL A 109 -10.99 -6.54 -4.83
C VAL A 109 -11.96 -7.63 -4.39
N ILE A 110 -13.26 -7.49 -4.67
CA ILE A 110 -14.30 -8.47 -4.26
C ILE A 110 -14.08 -9.82 -4.95
N ALA A 111 -13.67 -9.82 -6.22
CA ALA A 111 -13.36 -11.03 -6.96
C ALA A 111 -12.13 -11.75 -6.39
N ALA A 112 -11.06 -11.01 -6.12
CA ALA A 112 -9.75 -11.54 -5.73
C ALA A 112 -9.62 -11.84 -4.22
N TYR A 113 -10.42 -11.19 -3.36
CA TYR A 113 -10.34 -11.35 -1.91
C TYR A 113 -11.45 -12.25 -1.35
N ASP A 114 -11.09 -13.45 -0.97
CA ASP A 114 -12.02 -14.41 -0.37
C ASP A 114 -11.85 -14.46 1.15
N TYR A 115 -12.59 -13.59 1.84
CA TYR A 115 -12.52 -13.48 3.30
C TYR A 115 -13.56 -14.36 4.02
N GLY A 116 -14.66 -14.71 3.36
CA GLY A 116 -15.74 -15.54 3.91
C GLY A 116 -16.63 -14.87 4.96
N GLU A 117 -16.31 -13.64 5.40
CA GLU A 117 -17.09 -12.84 6.35
C GLU A 117 -17.30 -11.42 5.80
N ASN A 118 -18.04 -10.58 6.53
CA ASN A 118 -18.22 -9.18 6.15
C ASN A 118 -16.91 -8.40 6.30
N TYR A 119 -16.65 -7.48 5.36
CA TYR A 119 -15.49 -6.60 5.41
C TYR A 119 -15.77 -5.23 4.80
N TYR A 120 -14.94 -4.26 5.16
CA TYR A 120 -15.01 -2.90 4.66
C TYR A 120 -13.71 -2.55 3.94
N ILE A 121 -13.80 -2.24 2.65
CA ILE A 121 -12.71 -1.74 1.82
C ILE A 121 -12.70 -0.23 2.01
N ILE A 122 -11.58 0.33 2.43
CA ILE A 122 -11.39 1.78 2.56
C ILE A 122 -10.24 2.18 1.67
N LEU A 123 -10.49 3.13 0.79
CA LEU A 123 -9.52 3.69 -0.15
C LEU A 123 -9.42 5.19 0.07
N ILE A 124 -8.21 5.72 0.25
CA ILE A 124 -7.95 7.15 0.36
C ILE A 124 -7.00 7.61 -0.72
N HIS A 125 -7.19 8.83 -1.17
CA HIS A 125 -6.22 9.59 -1.95
C HIS A 125 -5.58 10.65 -1.06
N CYS A 126 -4.26 10.76 -1.14
CA CYS A 126 -3.46 11.71 -0.38
C CYS A 126 -2.59 12.54 -1.32
N ALA A 127 -2.39 13.81 -0.95
CA ALA A 127 -1.44 14.71 -1.58
C ALA A 127 -0.57 15.32 -0.46
N TYR A 128 0.70 14.95 -0.43
CA TYR A 128 1.66 15.37 0.57
C TYR A 128 2.71 16.30 -0.04
N ASP A 129 2.71 17.54 0.40
CA ASP A 129 3.74 18.52 0.06
C ASP A 129 5.03 18.18 0.82
N ILE A 130 6.03 17.69 0.09
CA ILE A 130 7.32 17.34 0.68
C ILE A 130 8.12 18.62 0.93
N PRO A 131 8.51 18.91 2.19
CA PRO A 131 9.28 20.08 2.51
C PRO A 131 10.63 20.09 1.77
N ALA A 132 10.96 21.21 1.13
CA ALA A 132 12.28 21.41 0.54
C ALA A 132 13.35 21.42 1.62
N LYS A 133 14.58 21.06 1.26
CA LYS A 133 15.73 21.11 2.15
C LYS A 133 16.58 22.32 1.84
N ALA A 134 16.96 23.08 2.87
CA ALA A 134 17.98 24.11 2.78
C ALA A 134 19.38 23.49 2.54
N THR A 135 20.34 24.29 2.14
CA THR A 135 21.73 23.87 1.88
C THR A 135 22.42 23.24 3.09
N ASP A 136 21.94 23.51 4.30
CA ASP A 136 22.43 22.92 5.57
C ASP A 136 21.66 21.62 5.94
N GLY A 137 20.70 21.18 5.11
CA GLY A 137 19.89 19.98 5.31
C GLY A 137 18.66 20.16 6.22
N THR A 138 18.39 21.39 6.70
CA THR A 138 17.16 21.69 7.46
C THR A 138 15.93 21.72 6.54
N GLU A 139 14.79 21.21 7.01
CA GLU A 139 13.53 21.23 6.26
C GLU A 139 12.94 22.65 6.25
N MET A 140 12.56 23.11 5.05
CA MET A 140 11.90 24.40 4.82
C MET A 140 10.40 24.17 4.66
N PHE A 141 9.65 24.33 5.74
CA PHE A 141 8.19 24.05 5.76
C PHE A 141 7.35 25.05 4.96
N ASP A 142 7.92 26.16 4.53
CA ASP A 142 7.30 27.19 3.70
C ASP A 142 7.63 27.04 2.19
N ALA A 143 8.43 26.04 1.84
CA ALA A 143 8.80 25.72 0.47
C ALA A 143 8.60 24.22 0.21
N SER A 144 7.80 23.89 -0.78
CA SER A 144 7.59 22.51 -1.23
C SER A 144 8.63 22.17 -2.29
N ASP A 145 9.23 20.98 -2.20
CA ASP A 145 10.09 20.42 -3.24
C ASP A 145 9.22 19.83 -4.38
N TYR A 146 8.32 18.93 -4.01
CA TYR A 146 7.28 18.42 -4.90
C TYR A 146 6.12 17.82 -4.11
N VAL A 147 5.02 17.50 -4.79
CA VAL A 147 3.84 16.86 -4.20
C VAL A 147 3.90 15.37 -4.42
N TYR A 148 3.92 14.59 -3.33
CA TYR A 148 3.76 13.15 -3.38
C TYR A 148 2.29 12.78 -3.31
N GLU A 149 1.74 12.31 -4.44
CA GLU A 149 0.38 11.80 -4.52
C GLU A 149 0.36 10.27 -4.44
N PHE A 150 -0.48 9.74 -3.56
CA PHE A 150 -0.61 8.30 -3.36
C PHE A 150 -2.02 7.89 -2.97
N ILE A 151 -2.31 6.62 -3.17
CA ILE A 151 -3.50 5.97 -2.64
C ILE A 151 -3.09 4.97 -1.56
N GLN A 152 -3.94 4.84 -0.54
CA GLN A 152 -3.83 3.76 0.44
C GLN A 152 -5.16 3.04 0.52
N CYS A 153 -5.10 1.71 0.33
CA CYS A 153 -6.22 0.81 0.54
C CYS A 153 -6.04 0.06 1.85
N THR A 154 -7.12 -0.12 2.59
CA THR A 154 -7.17 -1.00 3.77
C THR A 154 -8.41 -1.86 3.73
N ILE A 155 -8.28 -3.13 4.08
CA ILE A 155 -9.39 -4.07 4.20
C ILE A 155 -9.57 -4.40 5.69
N CYS A 156 -10.73 -4.04 6.22
CA CYS A 156 -11.06 -4.17 7.62
C CYS A 156 -12.20 -5.18 7.79
N PRO A 157 -12.06 -6.21 8.64
CA PRO A 157 -13.16 -7.08 9.00
C PRO A 157 -14.31 -6.28 9.62
N VAL A 158 -15.56 -6.69 9.38
CA VAL A 158 -16.72 -6.12 10.03
C VAL A 158 -17.40 -7.21 10.84
N LYS A 159 -17.33 -7.09 12.17
CA LYS A 159 -17.81 -8.11 13.10
C LYS A 159 -18.96 -7.62 13.95
N LEU A 160 -19.85 -8.54 14.29
CA LEU A 160 -20.98 -8.25 15.16
C LEU A 160 -20.47 -8.10 16.61
N SER A 161 -20.69 -6.93 17.20
CA SER A 161 -20.32 -6.65 18.59
C SER A 161 -21.09 -7.55 19.57
N LYS A 162 -20.55 -7.74 20.78
CA LYS A 162 -21.26 -8.47 21.83
C LYS A 162 -22.41 -7.60 22.38
N ALA A 163 -23.57 -8.20 22.56
CA ALA A 163 -24.64 -7.61 23.36
C ALA A 163 -24.25 -7.51 24.84
N GLY A 164 -24.82 -6.59 25.58
CA GLY A 164 -24.54 -6.43 27.01
C GLY A 164 -25.13 -5.18 27.62
N LEU A 165 -24.68 -4.86 28.80
CA LEU A 165 -25.00 -3.59 29.44
C LEU A 165 -23.84 -2.61 29.23
N CYS A 166 -24.18 -1.35 28.95
CA CYS A 166 -23.21 -0.27 28.81
C CYS A 166 -23.63 0.92 29.67
N TYR A 167 -22.64 1.67 30.16
CA TYR A 167 -22.91 2.96 30.81
C TYR A 167 -22.97 4.05 29.73
N ASN A 168 -24.10 4.73 29.68
CA ASN A 168 -24.29 5.91 28.83
C ASN A 168 -23.96 7.16 29.64
N SER A 169 -22.87 7.83 29.31
CA SER A 169 -22.41 9.03 30.01
C SER A 169 -23.27 10.26 29.76
N LEU A 170 -24.07 10.29 28.69
CA LEU A 170 -24.97 11.38 28.39
C LEU A 170 -26.24 11.34 29.25
N THR A 171 -26.76 10.14 29.47
CA THR A 171 -27.97 9.92 30.29
C THR A 171 -27.65 9.57 31.74
N ASN A 172 -26.38 9.26 32.03
CA ASN A 172 -25.90 8.79 33.35
C ASN A 172 -26.62 7.52 33.82
N THR A 173 -26.92 6.61 32.92
CA THR A 173 -27.63 5.36 33.17
C THR A 173 -26.91 4.13 32.65
N ILE A 174 -27.23 2.96 33.18
CA ILE A 174 -26.86 1.68 32.59
C ILE A 174 -28.00 1.27 31.65
N GLU A 175 -27.64 1.07 30.39
CA GLU A 175 -28.58 0.79 29.31
C GLU A 175 -28.21 -0.55 28.62
N ASN A 176 -29.21 -1.13 27.95
CA ASN A 176 -28.96 -2.28 27.08
C ASN A 176 -28.15 -1.85 25.83
N ARG A 177 -27.10 -2.57 25.55
CA ARG A 177 -26.35 -2.42 24.30
C ARG A 177 -26.77 -3.52 23.34
N ASP A 178 -27.40 -3.12 22.24
CA ASP A 178 -27.72 -4.03 21.16
C ASP A 178 -26.45 -4.41 20.39
N ARG A 179 -26.56 -5.47 19.63
CA ARG A 179 -25.49 -5.90 18.74
C ARG A 179 -25.42 -4.99 17.53
N ASP A 180 -24.25 -4.38 17.32
CA ASP A 180 -23.95 -3.58 16.15
C ASP A 180 -22.78 -4.19 15.36
N TRP A 181 -22.78 -3.94 14.06
CA TRP A 181 -21.64 -4.28 13.21
C TRP A 181 -20.53 -3.24 13.41
N GLN A 182 -19.35 -3.69 13.79
CA GLN A 182 -18.19 -2.83 14.05
C GLN A 182 -17.06 -3.13 13.06
N VAL A 183 -16.48 -2.07 12.52
CA VAL A 183 -15.27 -2.14 11.70
C VAL A 183 -14.07 -2.38 12.62
N GLU A 184 -13.39 -3.50 12.42
CA GLU A 184 -12.20 -3.90 13.16
C GLU A 184 -10.93 -3.25 12.59
N ALA A 185 -9.78 -3.47 13.25
CA ALA A 185 -8.50 -3.05 12.73
C ALA A 185 -8.19 -3.74 11.37
N PRO A 186 -7.46 -3.06 10.46
CA PRO A 186 -7.16 -3.60 9.14
C PRO A 186 -6.40 -4.92 9.23
N VAL A 187 -6.69 -5.82 8.31
CA VAL A 187 -5.99 -7.12 8.18
C VAL A 187 -5.11 -7.17 6.95
N GLN A 188 -5.49 -6.46 5.89
CA GLN A 188 -4.75 -6.34 4.64
C GLN A 188 -4.79 -4.88 4.17
N GLY A 189 -3.86 -4.50 3.31
CA GLY A 189 -3.85 -3.19 2.69
C GLY A 189 -2.60 -2.93 1.89
N PHE A 190 -2.58 -1.83 1.15
CA PHE A 190 -1.39 -1.38 0.43
C PHE A 190 -1.35 0.14 0.33
N LEU A 191 -0.17 0.66 0.10
CA LEU A 191 0.11 2.06 -0.23
C LEU A 191 0.83 2.09 -1.57
N PHE A 192 0.33 2.87 -2.53
CA PHE A 192 0.86 2.98 -3.89
C PHE A 192 0.74 4.40 -4.43
N PRO A 193 1.75 4.91 -5.13
CA PRO A 193 3.12 4.40 -5.28
C PRO A 193 3.89 4.36 -3.94
N ALA A 194 4.99 3.62 -3.88
CA ALA A 194 5.85 3.64 -2.70
C ALA A 194 6.57 4.99 -2.53
N PHE A 195 6.97 5.29 -1.30
CA PHE A 195 7.74 6.49 -0.94
C PHE A 195 9.18 6.09 -0.63
N ASN A 196 9.97 5.88 -1.68
CA ASN A 196 11.35 5.43 -1.57
C ASN A 196 12.31 6.62 -1.73
N ASP A 197 13.30 6.74 -0.83
CA ASP A 197 14.24 7.85 -0.79
C ASP A 197 13.57 9.25 -0.84
N ARG A 198 12.40 9.34 -0.21
CA ARG A 198 11.51 10.52 -0.20
C ARG A 198 11.03 10.92 -1.61
N ASN A 199 10.99 9.99 -2.54
CA ASN A 199 10.50 10.19 -3.91
C ASN A 199 9.34 9.26 -4.21
N THR A 200 8.54 9.62 -5.21
CA THR A 200 7.49 8.76 -5.76
C THR A 200 8.12 7.63 -6.54
N ASP A 201 7.94 6.40 -6.07
CA ASP A 201 8.38 5.20 -6.79
C ASP A 201 7.17 4.45 -7.33
N ILE A 202 6.86 4.69 -8.61
CA ILE A 202 5.71 4.06 -9.28
C ILE A 202 5.89 2.57 -9.54
N HIS A 203 7.13 2.06 -9.48
CA HIS A 203 7.44 0.64 -9.71
C HIS A 203 7.35 -0.21 -8.44
N SER A 204 7.05 0.42 -7.31
CA SER A 204 6.94 -0.26 -6.03
C SER A 204 5.68 0.12 -5.27
N LEU A 205 5.24 -0.77 -4.40
CA LEU A 205 4.22 -0.50 -3.39
C LEU A 205 4.64 -1.03 -2.03
N LEU A 206 4.02 -0.52 -0.96
CA LEU A 206 4.13 -1.07 0.38
C LEU A 206 2.85 -1.84 0.71
N TYR A 207 2.96 -3.16 0.89
CA TYR A 207 1.86 -4.01 1.27
C TYR A 207 1.82 -4.23 2.79
N TYR A 208 0.64 -4.20 3.37
CA TYR A 208 0.40 -4.51 4.77
C TYR A 208 -0.37 -5.82 4.92
N ALA A 209 0.14 -6.72 5.73
CA ALA A 209 -0.54 -7.91 6.18
C ALA A 209 -0.46 -8.04 7.71
N LYS A 210 -1.61 -8.20 8.36
CA LYS A 210 -1.64 -8.46 9.82
C LYS A 210 -0.97 -9.79 10.14
N ASN A 211 -1.26 -10.81 9.36
CA ASN A 211 -0.66 -12.14 9.42
C ASN A 211 0.19 -12.36 8.16
N PRO A 212 1.51 -12.13 8.21
CA PRO A 212 2.38 -12.25 7.04
C PRO A 212 2.53 -13.68 6.51
N GLU A 213 2.12 -14.69 7.27
CA GLU A 213 2.12 -16.10 6.87
C GLU A 213 0.87 -16.47 6.04
N GLU A 214 -0.14 -15.58 6.00
CA GLU A 214 -1.43 -15.79 5.33
C GLU A 214 -1.66 -14.66 4.30
N LEU A 215 -0.76 -14.55 3.32
CA LEU A 215 -0.93 -13.58 2.24
C LEU A 215 -2.03 -14.04 1.30
N PRO A 216 -2.93 -13.15 0.87
CA PRO A 216 -3.95 -13.47 -0.11
C PRO A 216 -3.36 -13.46 -1.53
N ASP A 217 -2.82 -14.59 -1.95
CA ASP A 217 -2.12 -14.72 -3.24
C ASP A 217 -2.95 -14.19 -4.41
N THR A 218 -4.24 -14.53 -4.47
CA THR A 218 -5.15 -14.07 -5.53
C THR A 218 -5.27 -12.53 -5.54
N LEU A 219 -5.34 -11.89 -4.37
CA LEU A 219 -5.41 -10.42 -4.29
C LEU A 219 -4.11 -9.78 -4.77
N ILE A 220 -2.97 -10.38 -4.43
CA ILE A 220 -1.65 -9.88 -4.83
C ILE A 220 -1.46 -10.10 -6.33
N ASP A 221 -1.76 -11.27 -6.85
CA ASP A 221 -1.52 -11.62 -8.25
C ASP A 221 -2.50 -10.94 -9.20
N GLU A 222 -3.80 -10.95 -8.92
CA GLU A 222 -4.83 -10.48 -9.85
C GLU A 222 -5.10 -8.98 -9.75
N LEU A 223 -5.08 -8.39 -8.53
CA LEU A 223 -5.34 -6.97 -8.36
C LEU A 223 -4.06 -6.15 -8.47
N LEU A 224 -3.00 -6.55 -7.77
CA LEU A 224 -1.76 -5.78 -7.69
C LEU A 224 -0.78 -6.19 -8.79
N GLY A 225 -0.67 -7.48 -9.10
CA GLY A 225 0.26 -8.00 -10.10
C GLY A 225 1.72 -7.74 -9.75
N CYS A 226 2.03 -7.58 -8.46
CA CYS A 226 3.36 -7.28 -7.96
C CYS A 226 3.99 -8.48 -7.29
N VAL A 227 5.29 -8.47 -7.16
CA VAL A 227 6.08 -9.55 -6.58
C VAL A 227 6.93 -9.05 -5.40
N ILE A 228 7.21 -9.94 -4.46
CA ILE A 228 8.21 -9.64 -3.42
C ILE A 228 9.59 -9.72 -4.07
N PRO A 229 10.40 -8.65 -4.02
CA PRO A 229 11.72 -8.66 -4.63
C PRO A 229 12.58 -9.74 -4.01
N MET A 230 13.28 -10.47 -4.85
CA MET A 230 14.20 -11.50 -4.42
C MET A 230 15.34 -10.88 -3.60
N SER A 231 15.69 -11.50 -2.47
CA SER A 231 16.87 -11.08 -1.72
C SER A 231 18.13 -11.13 -2.59
N ALA A 232 19.11 -10.27 -2.32
CA ALA A 232 20.39 -10.26 -3.05
C ALA A 232 21.06 -11.66 -3.05
N LYS A 233 20.86 -12.43 -1.97
CA LYS A 233 21.33 -13.81 -1.90
C LYS A 233 20.60 -14.73 -2.87
N SER A 234 19.26 -14.68 -2.90
CA SER A 234 18.43 -15.45 -3.83
C SER A 234 18.68 -15.05 -5.29
N GLN A 235 18.85 -13.77 -5.58
CA GLN A 235 19.22 -13.30 -6.92
C GLN A 235 20.54 -13.89 -7.38
N LYS A 236 21.55 -13.92 -6.49
CA LYS A 236 22.84 -14.52 -6.76
C LYS A 236 22.73 -16.03 -7.01
N GLU A 237 21.97 -16.75 -6.18
CA GLU A 237 21.76 -18.19 -6.34
C GLU A 237 21.02 -18.50 -7.64
N THR A 238 19.98 -17.74 -7.99
CA THR A 238 19.26 -17.88 -9.27
C THR A 238 20.15 -17.58 -10.45
N PHE A 239 20.95 -16.50 -10.38
CA PHE A 239 21.89 -16.15 -11.44
C PHE A 239 22.94 -17.25 -11.63
N GLN A 240 23.50 -17.80 -10.56
CA GLN A 240 24.43 -18.92 -10.63
C GLN A 240 23.79 -20.14 -11.31
N ALA A 241 22.55 -20.48 -10.92
CA ALA A 241 21.82 -21.60 -11.53
C ALA A 241 21.59 -21.40 -13.03
N ILE A 242 21.19 -20.18 -13.46
CA ILE A 242 21.01 -19.84 -14.88
C ILE A 242 22.32 -19.93 -15.65
N VAL A 243 23.43 -19.46 -15.09
CA VAL A 243 24.76 -19.52 -15.71
C VAL A 243 25.20 -20.97 -15.84
N GLU A 244 25.03 -21.79 -14.80
CA GLU A 244 25.35 -23.22 -14.81
C GLU A 244 24.51 -23.99 -15.87
N GLU A 245 23.23 -23.69 -15.97
CA GLU A 245 22.33 -24.29 -16.96
C GLU A 245 22.69 -23.85 -18.39
N THR A 246 23.06 -22.58 -18.60
CA THR A 246 23.32 -22.01 -19.92
C THR A 246 24.70 -22.38 -20.44
N LEU A 247 25.70 -22.41 -19.58
CA LEU A 247 27.10 -22.63 -19.94
C LEU A 247 27.55 -24.10 -19.75
N GLY A 248 26.70 -24.92 -19.11
CA GLY A 248 26.97 -26.34 -18.84
C GLY A 248 28.00 -26.60 -17.72
N GLU A 249 28.21 -27.89 -17.40
CA GLU A 249 29.08 -28.34 -16.29
C GLU A 249 30.58 -27.98 -16.45
N ASN A 250 30.97 -27.35 -17.55
CA ASN A 250 32.37 -26.97 -17.84
C ASN A 250 32.68 -25.48 -17.49
N CYS A 251 31.76 -24.77 -16.88
CA CYS A 251 32.02 -23.40 -16.48
C CYS A 251 32.80 -23.38 -15.17
N ASP A 252 34.05 -22.88 -15.20
CA ASP A 252 34.80 -22.75 -13.98
C ASP A 252 34.29 -21.58 -13.11
N PHE A 253 34.51 -21.70 -11.81
CA PHE A 253 34.06 -20.69 -10.81
C PHE A 253 34.68 -19.31 -11.10
N GLU A 254 35.84 -19.23 -11.72
CA GLU A 254 36.51 -17.97 -12.06
C GLU A 254 35.79 -17.23 -13.20
N THR A 255 35.27 -17.96 -14.18
CA THR A 255 34.45 -17.39 -15.28
C THR A 255 33.13 -16.85 -14.77
N VAL A 256 32.42 -17.56 -13.90
CA VAL A 256 31.17 -17.10 -13.27
C VAL A 256 31.41 -15.85 -12.41
N LYS A 257 32.51 -15.83 -11.66
CA LYS A 257 32.91 -14.70 -10.83
C LYS A 257 33.23 -13.46 -11.67
N ASN A 258 33.98 -13.62 -12.75
CA ASN A 258 34.32 -12.53 -13.67
C ASN A 258 33.07 -11.95 -14.37
N ILE A 259 32.12 -12.78 -14.79
CA ILE A 259 30.84 -12.31 -15.35
C ILE A 259 30.06 -11.52 -14.32
N HIS A 260 30.02 -11.98 -13.07
CA HIS A 260 29.31 -11.29 -11.98
C HIS A 260 29.97 -9.95 -11.61
N GLU A 261 31.29 -9.89 -11.56
CA GLU A 261 32.04 -8.66 -11.28
C GLU A 261 31.84 -7.65 -12.42
N ASN A 262 31.94 -8.07 -13.68
CA ASN A 262 31.67 -7.21 -14.84
C ASN A 262 30.23 -6.73 -14.95
N LEU A 263 29.23 -7.55 -14.59
CA LEU A 263 27.84 -7.13 -14.53
C LEU A 263 27.60 -6.15 -13.38
N SER A 264 28.26 -6.33 -12.25
CA SER A 264 28.16 -5.39 -11.12
C SER A 264 28.78 -4.03 -11.44
N GLU A 265 29.92 -4.01 -12.15
CA GLU A 265 30.54 -2.77 -12.66
C GLU A 265 29.65 -2.08 -13.71
N LEU A 266 29.05 -2.83 -14.66
CA LEU A 266 28.13 -2.28 -15.65
C LEU A 266 26.86 -1.70 -15.02
N VAL A 267 26.33 -2.31 -13.97
CA VAL A 267 25.18 -1.80 -13.22
C VAL A 267 25.55 -0.57 -12.39
N GLU A 268 26.77 -0.45 -11.88
CA GLU A 268 27.24 0.78 -11.21
C GLU A 268 27.51 1.91 -12.21
N GLU A 269 28.08 1.63 -13.38
CA GLU A 269 28.30 2.62 -14.43
C GLU A 269 27.00 3.16 -15.04
N THR A 270 25.94 2.34 -15.14
CA THR A 270 24.63 2.77 -15.69
C THR A 270 23.79 3.56 -14.69
N LYS A 271 24.16 3.64 -13.42
CA LYS A 271 23.44 4.49 -12.43
C LYS A 271 23.67 5.97 -12.66
N ASP A 272 24.70 6.38 -13.36
CA ASP A 272 25.07 7.78 -13.58
C ASP A 272 24.71 8.32 -14.98
N GLU A 273 24.17 7.48 -15.90
CA GLU A 273 23.73 7.93 -17.21
C GLU A 273 22.19 7.90 -17.32
N PRO A 274 21.54 9.03 -17.69
CA PRO A 274 20.12 9.02 -17.99
C PRO A 274 19.89 8.19 -19.26
N VAL A 275 19.13 7.11 -19.14
CA VAL A 275 18.69 6.31 -20.29
C VAL A 275 17.84 7.21 -21.19
N PRO A 276 18.22 7.45 -22.46
CA PRO A 276 17.34 8.20 -23.37
C PRO A 276 16.07 7.39 -23.64
N LEU A 277 14.93 8.07 -23.49
CA LEU A 277 13.59 7.57 -23.78
C LEU A 277 13.43 7.20 -25.27
#